data_c40a858965eaf925cb6ca26be7216617
#
_entry.id   c40a858965eaf925cb6ca26be7216617
#
_cell.length_a   1.000
_cell.length_b   1.000
_cell.length_c   1.000
_cell.angle_alpha   90.00
_cell.angle_beta   90.00
_cell.angle_gamma   90.00
#
_symmetry.space_group_name_H-M   'P 1'
#
loop_
_entity.id
_entity.type
_entity.pdbx_description
1 polymer ?
#
loop_
_entity_poly.entity_id
_entity_poly.type
_entity_poly.pdbx_seq_one_letter_code
_entity_poly.pdbx_strand_id
1 'polypeptide(L)'
;PNLLINKQSEFAKTGGIHASALISDSGDVISSREDVGRHNALDKLIGHTLNNETIEPQKQFIACSGRLNFELVQKGLMSNIGLMAGVGAPTSLAIDLSKRYDMTLLGFVKENSFNIYSNINRVILKN
;
A
#
# COMPACT_ATOMS: atom_id res chain seq x y z
N PRO A 1 -0.01 4.99 8.19
CA PRO A 1 -0.97 5.93 7.59
C PRO A 1 -0.57 7.39 7.78
N ASN A 2 -0.22 7.84 9.00
CA ASN A 2 0.15 9.23 9.25
C ASN A 2 1.40 9.66 8.50
N LEU A 3 2.38 8.78 8.39
CA LEU A 3 3.63 9.06 7.66
C LEU A 3 3.37 9.21 6.17
N LEU A 4 2.47 8.42 5.62
CA LEU A 4 2.09 8.53 4.22
C LEU A 4 1.31 9.82 3.96
N ILE A 5 0.41 10.21 4.87
CA ILE A 5 -0.34 11.45 4.80
C ILE A 5 0.60 12.66 4.84
N ASN A 6 1.63 12.65 5.68
CA ASN A 6 2.61 13.71 5.75
C ASN A 6 3.41 13.85 4.45
N LYS A 7 3.76 12.74 3.82
CA LYS A 7 4.40 12.75 2.50
C LYS A 7 3.45 13.20 1.40
N GLN A 8 2.15 13.00 1.57
CA GLN A 8 1.14 13.45 0.63
C GLN A 8 0.84 14.94 0.73
N SER A 9 1.38 15.66 1.71
CA SER A 9 1.25 17.12 1.72
C SER A 9 1.87 17.74 0.47
N GLU A 10 2.91 17.14 -0.06
CA GLU A 10 3.49 17.54 -1.34
C GLU A 10 2.57 17.20 -2.52
N PHE A 11 1.92 16.04 -2.48
CA PHE A 11 0.91 15.63 -3.44
C PHE A 11 -0.22 16.67 -3.50
N ALA A 12 -0.73 17.09 -2.34
CA ALA A 12 -1.78 18.10 -2.28
C ALA A 12 -1.33 19.45 -2.85
N LYS A 13 -0.05 19.78 -2.72
CA LYS A 13 0.50 21.02 -3.27
C LYS A 13 0.73 20.97 -4.78
N THR A 14 1.10 19.81 -5.31
CA THR A 14 1.46 19.66 -6.73
C THR A 14 0.31 19.17 -7.59
N GLY A 15 -0.74 18.63 -6.97
CA GLY A 15 -1.98 18.25 -7.66
C GLY A 15 -1.90 17.03 -8.56
N GLY A 16 -0.83 16.24 -8.50
CA GLY A 16 -0.73 15.13 -9.45
C GLY A 16 0.27 14.04 -9.16
N ILE A 17 0.95 14.08 -8.02
CA ILE A 17 1.97 13.09 -7.68
C ILE A 17 1.37 11.98 -6.81
N HIS A 18 1.61 10.74 -7.22
CA HIS A 18 1.25 9.56 -6.45
C HIS A 18 2.47 9.01 -5.70
N ALA A 19 2.23 8.41 -4.55
CA ALA A 19 3.28 7.80 -3.75
C ALA A 19 2.93 6.37 -3.37
N SER A 20 3.95 5.52 -3.33
CA SER A 20 3.87 4.19 -2.74
C SER A 20 5.00 4.05 -1.74
N ALA A 21 4.72 3.45 -0.59
CA ALA A 21 5.68 3.29 0.48
C ALA A 21 5.68 1.85 0.98
N LEU A 22 6.88 1.35 1.28
CA LEU A 22 7.08 0.10 1.99
C LEU A 22 7.22 0.41 3.47
N ILE A 23 6.37 -0.21 4.29
CA ILE A 23 6.28 0.08 5.72
C ILE A 23 6.55 -1.21 6.50
N SER A 24 7.36 -1.13 7.55
CA SER A 24 7.66 -2.26 8.40
C SER A 24 6.48 -2.61 9.31
N ASP A 25 6.51 -3.79 9.90
CA ASP A 25 5.50 -4.23 10.87
C ASP A 25 5.48 -3.36 12.14
N SER A 26 6.55 -2.62 12.43
CA SER A 26 6.59 -1.63 13.50
C SER A 26 6.09 -0.24 13.10
N GLY A 27 5.73 -0.04 11.82
CA GLY A 27 5.16 1.21 11.33
C GLY A 27 6.16 2.19 10.73
N ASP A 28 7.43 1.80 10.61
CA ASP A 28 8.47 2.67 10.02
C ASP A 28 8.44 2.62 8.50
N VAL A 29 8.58 3.78 7.87
CA VAL A 29 8.73 3.84 6.41
C VAL A 29 10.14 3.40 6.03
N ILE A 30 10.23 2.26 5.35
CA ILE A 30 11.51 1.70 4.90
C ILE A 30 11.94 2.40 3.62
N SER A 31 11.01 2.59 2.70
CA SER A 31 11.27 3.17 1.39
C SER A 31 9.99 3.76 0.82
N SER A 32 10.12 4.79 0.00
CA SER A 32 8.98 5.35 -0.72
C SER A 32 9.41 5.82 -2.09
N ARG A 33 8.46 5.79 -3.03
CA ARG A 33 8.68 6.28 -4.41
C ARG A 33 7.48 7.09 -4.84
N GLU A 34 7.74 8.12 -5.63
CA GLU A 34 6.73 9.02 -6.16
C GLU A 34 6.75 9.01 -7.68
N ASP A 35 5.59 9.23 -8.28
CA ASP A 35 5.45 9.37 -9.73
C ASP A 35 4.10 10.03 -10.03
N VAL A 36 3.98 10.66 -11.19
CA VAL A 36 2.68 11.18 -11.64
C VAL A 36 1.68 10.06 -11.91
N GLY A 37 2.15 8.84 -12.20
CA GLY A 37 1.33 7.64 -12.37
C GLY A 37 1.42 6.72 -11.16
N ARG A 38 0.26 6.34 -10.59
CA ARG A 38 0.24 5.46 -9.41
C ARG A 38 0.86 4.09 -9.69
N HIS A 39 0.70 3.57 -10.90
CA HIS A 39 1.32 2.30 -11.31
C HIS A 39 2.84 2.42 -11.36
N ASN A 40 3.35 3.53 -11.87
CA ASN A 40 4.79 3.77 -11.94
C ASN A 40 5.41 3.96 -10.55
N ALA A 41 4.71 4.63 -9.64
CA ALA A 41 5.16 4.77 -8.26
C ALA A 41 5.33 3.39 -7.61
N LEU A 42 4.35 2.52 -7.77
CA LEU A 42 4.41 1.16 -7.22
C LEU A 42 5.50 0.33 -7.92
N ASP A 43 5.64 0.43 -9.24
CA ASP A 43 6.69 -0.30 -9.97
C ASP A 43 8.09 0.09 -9.51
N LYS A 44 8.33 1.38 -9.28
CA LYS A 44 9.60 1.86 -8.73
C LYS A 44 9.87 1.28 -7.35
N LEU A 45 8.85 1.23 -6.50
CA LEU A 45 8.97 0.69 -5.14
C LEU A 45 9.28 -0.81 -5.18
N ILE A 46 8.55 -1.56 -5.99
CA ILE A 46 8.74 -3.00 -6.14
C ILE A 46 10.13 -3.31 -6.70
N GLY A 47 10.58 -2.55 -7.71
CA GLY A 47 11.91 -2.71 -8.27
C GLY A 47 13.00 -2.53 -7.21
N HIS A 48 12.86 -1.53 -6.34
CA HIS A 48 13.77 -1.34 -5.21
C HIS A 48 13.72 -2.52 -4.24
N THR A 49 12.53 -3.01 -3.92
CA THR A 49 12.34 -4.14 -3.01
C THR A 49 13.03 -5.41 -3.53
N LEU A 50 12.86 -5.70 -4.82
CA LEU A 50 13.46 -6.90 -5.43
C LEU A 50 14.98 -6.82 -5.50
N ASN A 51 15.54 -5.62 -5.55
CA ASN A 51 16.99 -5.43 -5.65
C ASN A 51 17.68 -5.26 -4.29
N ASN A 52 16.92 -5.32 -3.19
CA ASN A 52 17.45 -5.12 -1.85
C ASN A 52 17.21 -6.38 -1.00
N GLU A 53 18.25 -7.18 -0.83
CA GLU A 53 18.17 -8.45 -0.10
C GLU A 53 17.85 -8.31 1.39
N THR A 54 18.00 -7.11 1.96
CA THR A 54 17.67 -6.87 3.37
C THR A 54 16.19 -6.64 3.61
N ILE A 55 15.39 -6.48 2.56
CA ILE A 55 13.94 -6.25 2.67
C ILE A 55 13.21 -7.59 2.64
N GLU A 56 12.35 -7.80 3.66
CA GLU A 56 11.54 -9.03 3.78
C GLU A 56 10.07 -8.67 3.51
N PRO A 57 9.59 -8.88 2.27
CA PRO A 57 8.22 -8.44 1.90
C PRO A 57 7.11 -9.04 2.76
N GLN A 58 7.31 -10.25 3.33
CA GLN A 58 6.31 -10.90 4.17
C GLN A 58 6.10 -10.20 5.53
N LYS A 59 7.08 -9.41 5.97
CA LYS A 59 7.02 -8.68 7.25
C LYS A 59 6.74 -7.21 7.07
N GLN A 60 6.35 -6.82 5.85
CA GLN A 60 6.18 -5.43 5.49
C GLN A 60 4.89 -5.29 4.70
N PHE A 61 4.38 -4.08 4.63
CA PHE A 61 3.21 -3.83 3.81
C PHE A 61 3.44 -2.61 2.91
N ILE A 62 2.61 -2.51 1.87
CA ILE A 62 2.66 -1.40 0.93
C ILE A 62 1.48 -0.48 1.20
N ALA A 63 1.76 0.82 1.31
CA ALA A 63 0.74 1.85 1.40
C ALA A 63 0.81 2.73 0.15
N CYS A 64 -0.35 3.02 -0.43
CA CYS A 64 -0.48 3.80 -1.66
C CYS A 64 -1.33 5.03 -1.42
N SER A 65 -0.97 6.13 -2.05
CA SER A 65 -1.68 7.39 -1.92
C SER A 65 -2.99 7.43 -2.70
N GLY A 66 -3.16 6.56 -3.69
CA GLY A 66 -4.30 6.57 -4.58
C GLY A 66 -5.25 5.40 -4.37
N ARG A 67 -6.09 5.19 -5.36
CA ARG A 67 -7.04 4.07 -5.39
C ARG A 67 -6.30 2.77 -5.67
N LEU A 68 -6.79 1.68 -5.08
CA LEU A 68 -6.23 0.34 -5.30
C LEU A 68 -7.08 -0.41 -6.32
N ASN A 69 -6.55 -0.60 -7.52
CA ASN A 69 -7.20 -1.38 -8.55
C ASN A 69 -6.60 -2.80 -8.62
N PHE A 70 -7.18 -3.62 -9.50
CA PHE A 70 -6.77 -5.01 -9.71
C PHE A 70 -5.26 -5.11 -10.00
N GLU A 71 -4.75 -4.28 -10.90
CA GLU A 71 -3.35 -4.37 -11.32
C GLU A 71 -2.37 -4.03 -10.20
N LEU A 72 -2.70 -3.03 -9.37
CA LEU A 72 -1.86 -2.67 -8.23
C LEU A 72 -1.81 -3.81 -7.20
N VAL A 73 -2.96 -4.40 -6.89
CA VAL A 73 -3.03 -5.54 -5.97
C VAL A 73 -2.29 -6.74 -6.54
N GLN A 74 -2.42 -7.01 -7.84
CA GLN A 74 -1.69 -8.09 -8.51
C GLN A 74 -0.17 -7.90 -8.37
N LYS A 75 0.32 -6.69 -8.57
CA LYS A 75 1.74 -6.37 -8.41
C LYS A 75 2.23 -6.63 -6.99
N GLY A 76 1.44 -6.25 -5.99
CA GLY A 76 1.76 -6.52 -4.59
C GLY A 76 1.83 -8.01 -4.29
N LEU A 77 0.86 -8.79 -4.80
CA LEU A 77 0.84 -10.24 -4.63
C LEU A 77 2.05 -10.90 -5.27
N MET A 78 2.44 -10.48 -6.45
CA MET A 78 3.61 -11.02 -7.14
C MET A 78 4.92 -10.72 -6.39
N SER A 79 4.91 -9.74 -5.52
CA SER A 79 6.05 -9.37 -4.68
C SER A 79 5.99 -9.99 -3.28
N ASN A 80 5.07 -10.92 -3.05
CA ASN A 80 4.84 -11.59 -1.77
C ASN A 80 4.40 -10.66 -0.64
N ILE A 81 3.82 -9.52 -0.98
CA ILE A 81 3.27 -8.59 0.01
C ILE A 81 1.92 -9.12 0.51
N GLY A 82 1.78 -9.23 1.83
CA GLY A 82 0.58 -9.76 2.46
C GLY A 82 -0.49 -8.73 2.83
N LEU A 83 -0.15 -7.43 2.78
CA LEU A 83 -1.10 -6.37 3.11
C LEU A 83 -0.82 -5.14 2.25
N MET A 84 -1.87 -4.59 1.67
CA MET A 84 -1.81 -3.30 0.98
C MET A 84 -2.86 -2.36 1.56
N ALA A 85 -2.48 -1.10 1.73
CA ALA A 85 -3.35 -0.05 2.25
C ALA A 85 -3.40 1.11 1.25
N GLY A 86 -4.59 1.64 1.04
CA GLY A 86 -4.79 2.78 0.14
C GLY A 86 -5.56 3.89 0.82
N VAL A 87 -5.22 5.13 0.49
CA VAL A 87 -5.98 6.31 0.93
C VAL A 87 -7.33 6.36 0.20
N GLY A 88 -7.35 5.91 -1.06
CA GLY A 88 -8.58 5.82 -1.84
C GLY A 88 -9.29 4.47 -1.71
N ALA A 89 -10.34 4.33 -2.50
CA ALA A 89 -11.17 3.12 -2.50
C ALA A 89 -10.52 2.01 -3.33
N PRO A 90 -10.57 0.76 -2.86
CA PRO A 90 -10.26 -0.38 -3.74
C PRO A 90 -11.42 -0.65 -4.70
N THR A 91 -11.10 -1.19 -5.87
CA THR A 91 -12.12 -1.66 -6.81
C THR A 91 -12.65 -3.02 -6.37
N SER A 92 -13.84 -3.40 -6.86
CA SER A 92 -14.40 -4.72 -6.56
C SER A 92 -13.52 -5.86 -7.05
N LEU A 93 -12.89 -5.71 -8.21
CA LEU A 93 -11.95 -6.72 -8.73
C LEU A 93 -10.71 -6.85 -7.86
N ALA A 94 -10.20 -5.73 -7.32
CA ALA A 94 -9.07 -5.75 -6.39
C ALA A 94 -9.43 -6.49 -5.10
N ILE A 95 -10.63 -6.26 -4.58
CA ILE A 95 -11.13 -6.93 -3.38
C ILE A 95 -11.22 -8.44 -3.62
N ASP A 96 -11.81 -8.86 -4.73
CA ASP A 96 -11.95 -10.28 -5.07
C ASP A 96 -10.59 -10.97 -5.20
N LEU A 97 -9.64 -10.31 -5.87
CA LEU A 97 -8.29 -10.85 -6.02
C LEU A 97 -7.59 -11.00 -4.66
N SER A 98 -7.70 -9.99 -3.80
CA SER A 98 -7.07 -10.04 -2.48
C SER A 98 -7.64 -11.17 -1.61
N LYS A 99 -8.95 -11.42 -1.69
CA LYS A 99 -9.59 -12.53 -0.98
C LYS A 99 -9.10 -13.88 -1.49
N ARG A 100 -8.97 -14.01 -2.80
CA ARG A 100 -8.56 -15.27 -3.44
C ARG A 100 -7.14 -15.68 -3.06
N TYR A 101 -6.24 -14.74 -2.93
CA TYR A 101 -4.82 -14.99 -2.70
C TYR A 101 -4.33 -14.58 -1.31
N ASP A 102 -5.25 -14.47 -0.36
CA ASP A 102 -4.95 -14.22 1.06
C ASP A 102 -4.15 -12.94 1.32
N MET A 103 -4.46 -11.88 0.61
CA MET A 103 -3.93 -10.55 0.90
C MET A 103 -4.93 -9.77 1.75
N THR A 104 -4.45 -9.06 2.75
CA THR A 104 -5.26 -8.10 3.51
C THR A 104 -5.29 -6.77 2.75
N LEU A 105 -6.49 -6.26 2.49
CA LEU A 105 -6.68 -5.03 1.72
C LEU A 105 -7.41 -4.00 2.57
N LEU A 106 -6.76 -2.85 2.77
CA LEU A 106 -7.32 -1.72 3.50
C LEU A 106 -7.55 -0.57 2.52
N GLY A 107 -8.66 0.13 2.70
CA GLY A 107 -8.95 1.32 1.91
C GLY A 107 -9.45 2.46 2.77
N PHE A 108 -9.59 3.64 2.17
CA PHE A 108 -10.00 4.86 2.86
C PHE A 108 -9.19 5.13 4.11
N VAL A 109 -7.87 4.89 4.05
CA VAL A 109 -6.99 5.04 5.21
C VAL A 109 -6.86 6.51 5.54
N LYS A 110 -7.20 6.86 6.79
CA LYS A 110 -7.12 8.20 7.36
C LYS A 110 -6.33 8.13 8.66
N GLU A 111 -6.17 9.28 9.32
CA GLU A 111 -5.40 9.36 10.56
C GLU A 111 -5.91 8.39 11.64
N ASN A 112 -7.24 8.30 11.82
CA ASN A 112 -7.84 7.53 12.91
C ASN A 112 -8.81 6.44 12.44
N SER A 113 -8.86 6.16 11.13
CA SER A 113 -9.82 5.18 10.60
C SER A 113 -9.35 4.58 9.29
N PHE A 114 -9.83 3.39 9.01
CA PHE A 114 -9.67 2.71 7.73
C PHE A 114 -10.76 1.65 7.60
N ASN A 115 -10.98 1.19 6.37
CA ASN A 115 -11.89 0.09 6.09
C ASN A 115 -11.09 -1.16 5.74
N ILE A 116 -11.51 -2.31 6.27
CA ILE A 116 -10.92 -3.61 5.96
C ILE A 116 -11.81 -4.29 4.93
N TYR A 117 -11.25 -4.64 3.78
CA TYR A 117 -12.00 -5.27 2.69
C TYR A 117 -11.74 -6.76 2.57
N SER A 118 -10.63 -7.27 3.10
CA SER A 118 -10.27 -8.68 3.02
C SER A 118 -9.31 -9.07 4.13
N ASN A 119 -9.43 -10.31 4.60
CA ASN A 119 -8.46 -11.00 5.47
C ASN A 119 -8.02 -10.20 6.69
N ILE A 120 -8.94 -9.99 7.63
CA ILE A 120 -8.73 -9.18 8.84
C ILE A 120 -7.62 -9.71 9.76
N ASN A 121 -7.21 -10.94 9.59
CA ASN A 121 -6.29 -11.63 10.50
C ASN A 121 -4.90 -10.99 10.61
N ARG A 122 -4.50 -10.12 9.67
CA ARG A 122 -3.23 -9.37 9.74
C ARG A 122 -3.35 -8.05 10.46
N VAL A 123 -4.54 -7.68 10.92
CA VAL A 123 -4.81 -6.37 11.53
C VAL A 123 -5.09 -6.56 13.01
N ILE A 124 -4.37 -5.84 13.85
CA ILE A 124 -4.63 -5.78 15.28
C ILE A 124 -5.39 -4.50 15.58
N LEU A 125 -6.62 -4.66 16.06
CA LEU A 125 -7.46 -3.51 16.44
C LEU A 125 -7.24 -3.24 17.92
N LYS A 126 -6.73 -2.06 18.23
CA LYS A 126 -6.56 -1.61 19.62
C LYS A 126 -7.71 -0.68 19.97
N ASN A 127 -8.33 -0.98 21.09
CA ASN A 127 -9.37 -0.13 21.63
C ASN A 127 -8.78 1.05 22.42
#